data_ccfcbd73dbb144b0eaf8330352ae5792
#
_entry.id   ccfcbd73dbb144b0eaf8330352ae5792
#
_cell.length_a   1.000
_cell.length_b   1.000
_cell.length_c   1.000
_cell.angle_alpha   90.00
_cell.angle_beta   90.00
_cell.angle_gamma   90.00
#
_symmetry.space_group_name_H-M   'P 1'
#
loop_
_entity.id
_entity.type
_entity.pdbx_description
1 polymer ?
#
loop_
_entity_poly.entity_id
_entity_poly.type
_entity_poly.pdbx_seq_one_letter_code
_entity_poly.pdbx_strand_id
1 'polypeptide(L)'
;MDVLPKLGPDWVGVTQIPDDYPDEAIKKLAGIGMRAVRFNLFRGNIESIDDIATLARRAHAVAGWHAEIYADAAALKPHLATLAKLPQLSIDHLGMTEQGLPTLLELVDAGCKVKATGFGRVHLDVAKALEAIAHRSPNALVFGTDIPSTRAKRPFEAADVELVERVLGPDLAQRAFWDNPLALYRVKIA
;
A
#
# COMPACT_ATOMS: atom_id res chain seq x y z
N MET A 1 -9.33 -12.29 13.45
CA MET A 1 -10.56 -12.19 12.64
C MET A 1 -11.76 -11.67 13.42
N ASP A 2 -11.74 -11.73 14.74
CA ASP A 2 -12.89 -11.38 15.59
C ASP A 2 -13.05 -9.89 15.87
N VAL A 3 -12.08 -9.06 15.49
CA VAL A 3 -12.08 -7.62 15.78
C VAL A 3 -12.80 -6.83 14.68
N LEU A 4 -12.48 -7.11 13.41
CA LEU A 4 -12.97 -6.32 12.29
C LEU A 4 -14.51 -6.20 12.23
N PRO A 5 -15.27 -7.28 12.41
CA PRO A 5 -16.74 -7.18 12.46
C PRO A 5 -17.29 -6.33 13.60
N LYS A 6 -16.50 -6.13 14.68
CA LYS A 6 -16.90 -5.33 15.85
C LYS A 6 -16.62 -3.84 15.68
N LEU A 7 -15.76 -3.47 14.72
CA LEU A 7 -15.38 -2.07 14.45
C LEU A 7 -16.38 -1.33 13.55
N GLY A 8 -17.22 -2.07 12.85
CA GLY A 8 -18.23 -1.50 11.95
C GLY A 8 -17.82 -1.48 10.46
N PRO A 9 -18.71 -1.02 9.57
CA PRO A 9 -18.56 -1.17 8.12
C PRO A 9 -17.47 -0.28 7.50
N ASP A 10 -17.05 0.78 8.18
CA ASP A 10 -16.03 1.72 7.70
C ASP A 10 -14.61 1.21 7.93
N TRP A 11 -14.46 0.11 8.63
CA TRP A 11 -13.17 -0.51 8.90
C TRP A 11 -12.89 -1.63 7.92
N VAL A 12 -11.68 -1.62 7.39
CA VAL A 12 -11.20 -2.67 6.48
C VAL A 12 -9.91 -3.30 7.00
N GLY A 13 -9.69 -4.55 6.61
CA GLY A 13 -8.51 -5.30 7.00
C GLY A 13 -7.59 -5.59 5.82
N VAL A 14 -6.32 -5.76 6.16
CA VAL A 14 -5.29 -6.30 5.30
C VAL A 14 -4.72 -7.55 5.96
N THR A 15 -4.47 -8.61 5.22
CA THR A 15 -4.02 -9.88 5.79
C THR A 15 -2.88 -10.49 4.99
N GLN A 16 -2.17 -11.42 5.63
CA GLN A 16 -1.27 -12.36 4.96
C GLN A 16 -1.95 -13.73 4.95
N ILE A 17 -1.87 -14.42 3.84
CA ILE A 17 -2.37 -15.77 3.68
C ILE A 17 -1.33 -16.62 2.98
N PRO A 18 -1.25 -17.93 3.24
CA PRO A 18 -0.39 -18.83 2.50
C PRO A 18 -0.92 -19.06 1.08
N ASP A 19 -0.04 -19.54 0.19
CA ASP A 19 -0.35 -19.72 -1.23
C ASP A 19 -1.47 -20.73 -1.49
N ASP A 20 -1.59 -21.74 -0.64
CA ASP A 20 -2.62 -22.79 -0.70
C ASP A 20 -3.93 -22.43 0.01
N TYR A 21 -4.06 -21.15 0.50
CA TYR A 21 -5.25 -20.72 1.22
C TYR A 21 -6.51 -20.87 0.36
N PRO A 22 -7.58 -21.57 0.83
CA PRO A 22 -8.74 -21.89 0.01
C PRO A 22 -9.51 -20.65 -0.48
N ASP A 23 -9.99 -20.66 -1.73
CA ASP A 23 -10.76 -19.55 -2.32
C ASP A 23 -12.02 -19.23 -1.51
N GLU A 24 -12.70 -20.24 -0.98
CA GLU A 24 -13.89 -20.01 -0.13
C GLU A 24 -13.51 -19.32 1.18
N ALA A 25 -12.32 -19.56 1.71
CA ALA A 25 -11.83 -18.84 2.89
C ALA A 25 -11.45 -17.37 2.55
N ILE A 26 -10.89 -17.12 1.35
CA ILE A 26 -10.67 -15.74 0.85
C ILE A 26 -11.99 -14.99 0.74
N LYS A 27 -13.03 -15.60 0.16
CA LYS A 27 -14.38 -15.02 0.08
C LYS A 27 -14.96 -14.70 1.45
N LYS A 28 -14.82 -15.60 2.42
CA LYS A 28 -15.28 -15.36 3.79
C LYS A 28 -14.55 -14.17 4.44
N LEU A 29 -13.23 -14.07 4.26
CA LEU A 29 -12.45 -12.94 4.74
C LEU A 29 -12.89 -11.63 4.05
N ALA A 30 -13.14 -11.64 2.76
CA ALA A 30 -13.66 -10.48 2.03
C ALA A 30 -15.03 -10.04 2.56
N GLY A 31 -15.89 -10.99 2.91
CA GLY A 31 -17.21 -10.74 3.50
C GLY A 31 -17.18 -10.02 4.85
N ILE A 32 -16.13 -10.22 5.64
CA ILE A 32 -15.94 -9.52 6.93
C ILE A 32 -15.10 -8.24 6.81
N GLY A 33 -14.80 -7.77 5.59
CA GLY A 33 -14.12 -6.49 5.39
C GLY A 33 -12.63 -6.56 5.03
N MET A 34 -12.05 -7.75 4.77
CA MET A 34 -10.68 -7.81 4.23
C MET A 34 -10.66 -7.30 2.79
N ARG A 35 -9.63 -6.52 2.44
CA ARG A 35 -9.53 -5.84 1.14
C ARG A 35 -8.21 -6.06 0.41
N ALA A 36 -7.19 -6.59 1.10
CA ALA A 36 -5.87 -6.77 0.51
C ALA A 36 -5.16 -8.00 1.06
N VAL A 37 -4.23 -8.53 0.25
CA VAL A 37 -3.19 -9.46 0.67
C VAL A 37 -1.85 -8.73 0.73
N ARG A 38 -1.12 -8.89 1.84
CA ARG A 38 0.14 -8.20 2.08
C ARG A 38 1.32 -9.14 2.07
N PHE A 39 2.39 -8.72 1.41
CA PHE A 39 3.66 -9.41 1.29
C PHE A 39 4.76 -8.58 1.96
N ASN A 40 5.49 -9.20 2.90
CA ASN A 40 6.56 -8.52 3.62
C ASN A 40 7.93 -9.02 3.14
N LEU A 41 8.46 -8.38 2.10
CA LEU A 41 9.77 -8.71 1.52
C LEU A 41 10.94 -8.04 2.25
N PHE A 42 10.66 -7.03 3.07
CA PHE A 42 11.70 -6.28 3.80
C PHE A 42 12.32 -7.08 4.94
N ARG A 43 11.65 -8.09 5.47
CA ARG A 43 12.09 -8.87 6.63
C ARG A 43 12.40 -10.33 6.33
N GLY A 44 12.60 -10.66 5.07
CA GLY A 44 13.31 -11.84 4.66
C GLY A 44 12.58 -13.18 4.80
N ASN A 45 11.51 -13.41 4.12
CA ASN A 45 11.27 -14.65 3.39
C ASN A 45 10.84 -14.17 2.01
N ILE A 46 11.79 -14.14 1.09
CA ILE A 46 11.49 -13.79 -0.29
C ILE A 46 10.77 -15.00 -0.86
N GLU A 47 9.46 -15.02 -0.71
CA GLU A 47 8.62 -15.73 -1.65
C GLU A 47 9.02 -15.24 -3.03
N SER A 48 9.11 -16.14 -3.99
CA SER A 48 9.48 -15.72 -5.33
C SER A 48 8.47 -14.66 -5.80
N ILE A 49 8.90 -13.64 -6.51
CA ILE A 49 7.97 -12.62 -7.04
C ILE A 49 6.90 -13.25 -7.93
N ASP A 50 7.18 -14.37 -8.54
CA ASP A 50 6.22 -15.11 -9.37
C ASP A 50 5.12 -15.76 -8.51
N ASP A 51 5.47 -16.27 -7.32
CA ASP A 51 4.49 -16.84 -6.37
C ASP A 51 3.61 -15.69 -5.81
N ILE A 52 4.24 -14.58 -5.42
CA ILE A 52 3.52 -13.37 -5.01
C ILE A 52 2.54 -12.90 -6.09
N ALA A 53 3.00 -12.84 -7.34
CA ALA A 53 2.17 -12.41 -8.46
C ALA A 53 1.02 -13.40 -8.73
N THR A 54 1.25 -14.68 -8.54
CA THR A 54 0.22 -15.72 -8.69
C THR A 54 -0.84 -15.57 -7.60
N LEU A 55 -0.44 -15.47 -6.34
CA LEU A 55 -1.37 -15.28 -5.22
C LEU A 55 -2.12 -13.94 -5.33
N ALA A 56 -1.44 -12.86 -5.71
CA ALA A 56 -2.04 -11.54 -5.91
C ALA A 56 -3.14 -11.56 -6.98
N ARG A 57 -2.87 -12.16 -8.15
CA ARG A 57 -3.88 -12.31 -9.22
C ARG A 57 -5.05 -13.16 -8.79
N ARG A 58 -4.77 -14.26 -8.08
CA ARG A 58 -5.81 -15.16 -7.54
C ARG A 58 -6.68 -14.44 -6.52
N ALA A 59 -6.10 -13.76 -5.53
CA ALA A 59 -6.84 -13.02 -4.51
C ALA A 59 -7.69 -11.89 -5.14
N HIS A 60 -7.16 -11.25 -6.19
CA HIS A 60 -7.93 -10.27 -6.95
C HIS A 60 -9.10 -10.90 -7.69
N ALA A 61 -8.89 -12.00 -8.40
CA ALA A 61 -9.97 -12.70 -9.15
C ALA A 61 -11.07 -13.22 -8.23
N VAL A 62 -10.70 -13.72 -7.05
CA VAL A 62 -11.64 -14.32 -6.08
C VAL A 62 -12.44 -13.28 -5.32
N ALA A 63 -11.80 -12.17 -4.89
CA ALA A 63 -12.37 -11.21 -3.95
C ALA A 63 -12.09 -9.74 -4.29
N GLY A 64 -11.44 -9.46 -5.42
CA GLY A 64 -11.05 -8.12 -5.83
C GLY A 64 -9.99 -7.50 -4.91
N TRP A 65 -9.26 -8.28 -4.15
CA TRP A 65 -8.22 -7.77 -3.27
C TRP A 65 -7.07 -7.17 -4.06
N HIS A 66 -6.48 -6.09 -3.55
CA HIS A 66 -5.20 -5.61 -4.07
C HIS A 66 -4.03 -6.28 -3.34
N ALA A 67 -2.87 -6.24 -3.97
CA ALA A 67 -1.62 -6.65 -3.35
C ALA A 67 -0.95 -5.46 -2.66
N GLU A 68 -0.48 -5.64 -1.44
CA GLU A 68 0.37 -4.67 -0.73
C GLU A 68 1.77 -5.26 -0.57
N ILE A 69 2.79 -4.55 -0.99
CA ILE A 69 4.17 -4.98 -0.86
C ILE A 69 4.94 -4.04 0.06
N TYR A 70 5.51 -4.59 1.11
CA TYR A 70 6.47 -3.92 1.97
C TYR A 70 7.88 -4.35 1.58
N ALA A 71 8.57 -3.49 0.84
CA ALA A 71 9.93 -3.71 0.36
C ALA A 71 10.65 -2.37 0.15
N ASP A 72 11.98 -2.41 0.08
CA ASP A 72 12.73 -1.35 -0.57
C ASP A 72 12.46 -1.41 -2.08
N ALA A 73 11.95 -0.32 -2.65
CA ALA A 73 11.62 -0.28 -4.06
C ALA A 73 12.83 -0.47 -4.98
N ALA A 74 14.05 -0.19 -4.52
CA ALA A 74 15.28 -0.50 -5.26
C ALA A 74 15.41 -2.00 -5.54
N ALA A 75 15.02 -2.84 -4.58
CA ALA A 75 15.05 -4.31 -4.72
C ALA A 75 13.99 -4.83 -5.70
N LEU A 76 12.96 -4.05 -6.00
CA LEU A 76 11.88 -4.43 -6.92
C LEU A 76 12.23 -4.19 -8.39
N LYS A 77 13.33 -3.47 -8.69
CA LYS A 77 13.73 -3.12 -10.05
C LYS A 77 13.82 -4.31 -11.03
N PRO A 78 14.40 -5.47 -10.67
CA PRO A 78 14.44 -6.64 -11.55
C PRO A 78 13.07 -7.23 -11.88
N HIS A 79 12.05 -6.88 -11.10
CA HIS A 79 10.71 -7.47 -11.13
C HIS A 79 9.63 -6.53 -11.65
N LEU A 80 10.00 -5.34 -12.13
CA LEU A 80 9.07 -4.31 -12.63
C LEU A 80 8.07 -4.86 -13.64
N ALA A 81 8.54 -5.65 -14.62
CA ALA A 81 7.68 -6.19 -15.66
C ALA A 81 6.58 -7.14 -15.14
N THR A 82 6.85 -7.86 -14.06
CA THR A 82 5.88 -8.75 -13.40
C THR A 82 4.92 -7.93 -12.53
N LEU A 83 5.45 -7.01 -11.73
CA LEU A 83 4.68 -6.20 -10.79
C LEU A 83 3.75 -5.22 -11.50
N ALA A 84 4.19 -4.59 -12.59
CA ALA A 84 3.38 -3.67 -13.41
C ALA A 84 2.16 -4.34 -14.06
N LYS A 85 2.13 -5.68 -14.12
CA LYS A 85 1.00 -6.47 -14.66
C LYS A 85 0.03 -6.95 -13.59
N LEU A 86 0.26 -6.61 -12.33
CA LEU A 86 -0.70 -6.94 -11.28
C LEU A 86 -1.96 -6.09 -11.43
N PRO A 87 -3.14 -6.66 -11.23
CA PRO A 87 -4.39 -5.94 -11.45
C PRO A 87 -4.54 -4.73 -10.53
N GLN A 88 -3.99 -4.79 -9.34
CA GLN A 88 -3.97 -3.69 -8.39
C GLN A 88 -2.85 -3.90 -7.36
N LEU A 89 -1.94 -2.94 -7.26
CA LEU A 89 -0.75 -3.00 -6.41
C LEU A 89 -0.61 -1.74 -5.56
N SER A 90 -0.14 -1.89 -4.33
CA SER A 90 0.36 -0.78 -3.52
C SER A 90 1.73 -1.11 -2.92
N ILE A 91 2.58 -0.09 -2.80
CA ILE A 91 3.89 -0.18 -2.13
C ILE A 91 3.84 0.59 -0.82
N ASP A 92 4.30 -0.06 0.26
CA ASP A 92 4.33 0.55 1.59
C ASP A 92 5.43 1.61 1.73
N HIS A 93 5.19 2.60 2.59
CA HIS A 93 6.17 3.55 3.13
C HIS A 93 7.04 4.22 2.06
N LEU A 94 6.41 4.81 1.02
CA LEU A 94 7.10 5.55 -0.05
C LEU A 94 8.25 4.76 -0.72
N GLY A 95 8.21 3.41 -0.66
CA GLY A 95 9.25 2.55 -1.23
C GLY A 95 10.58 2.57 -0.47
N MET A 96 10.61 3.09 0.76
CA MET A 96 11.66 3.01 1.78
C MET A 96 12.89 3.89 1.55
N THR A 97 13.47 3.94 0.35
CA THR A 97 14.78 4.58 0.11
C THR A 97 14.78 5.52 -1.08
N GLU A 98 15.68 6.51 -1.06
CA GLU A 98 15.87 7.42 -2.19
C GLU A 98 16.32 6.69 -3.45
N GLN A 99 17.12 5.64 -3.31
CA GLN A 99 17.57 4.79 -4.42
C GLN A 99 16.42 4.04 -5.07
N GLY A 100 15.37 3.72 -4.30
CA GLY A 100 14.18 3.05 -4.79
C GLY A 100 13.19 3.96 -5.50
N LEU A 101 13.30 5.28 -5.32
CA LEU A 101 12.32 6.23 -5.85
C LEU A 101 12.13 6.14 -7.38
N PRO A 102 13.17 6.02 -8.22
CA PRO A 102 12.98 5.85 -9.67
C PRO A 102 12.13 4.61 -10.02
N THR A 103 12.42 3.47 -9.37
CA THR A 103 11.66 2.23 -9.55
C THR A 103 10.21 2.37 -9.11
N LEU A 104 9.99 3.07 -7.98
CA LEU A 104 8.65 3.36 -7.48
C LEU A 104 7.86 4.20 -8.46
N LEU A 105 8.47 5.22 -9.07
CA LEU A 105 7.83 6.08 -10.07
C LEU A 105 7.45 5.31 -11.35
N GLU A 106 8.26 4.35 -11.78
CA GLU A 106 7.90 3.45 -12.90
C GLU A 106 6.68 2.57 -12.55
N LEU A 107 6.58 2.09 -11.31
CA LEU A 107 5.39 1.37 -10.84
C LEU A 107 4.15 2.29 -10.76
N VAL A 108 4.32 3.56 -10.36
CA VAL A 108 3.25 4.55 -10.36
C VAL A 108 2.73 4.81 -11.78
N ASP A 109 3.61 4.90 -12.77
CA ASP A 109 3.23 5.03 -14.19
C ASP A 109 2.40 3.81 -14.67
N ALA A 110 2.65 2.63 -14.08
CA ALA A 110 1.85 1.42 -14.31
C ALA A 110 0.55 1.34 -13.48
N GLY A 111 0.22 2.37 -12.70
CA GLY A 111 -1.01 2.42 -11.90
C GLY A 111 -0.88 1.97 -10.45
N CYS A 112 0.33 1.68 -9.97
CA CYS A 112 0.58 1.32 -8.59
C CYS A 112 0.21 2.47 -7.65
N LYS A 113 -0.38 2.12 -6.49
CA LYS A 113 -0.59 3.03 -5.37
C LYS A 113 0.64 3.04 -4.46
N VAL A 114 0.84 4.14 -3.77
CA VAL A 114 1.95 4.30 -2.84
C VAL A 114 1.42 4.76 -1.49
N LYS A 115 1.70 4.00 -0.46
CA LYS A 115 1.33 4.39 0.89
C LYS A 115 2.29 5.44 1.43
N ALA A 116 1.80 6.66 1.57
CA ALA A 116 2.46 7.76 2.26
C ALA A 116 2.30 7.55 3.78
N THR A 117 3.04 6.60 4.31
CA THR A 117 2.96 6.12 5.70
C THR A 117 4.35 5.93 6.28
N GLY A 118 4.45 5.89 7.61
CA GLY A 118 5.68 5.49 8.28
C GLY A 118 6.87 6.38 7.97
N PHE A 119 6.73 7.70 7.97
CA PHE A 119 7.82 8.63 7.66
C PHE A 119 9.02 8.49 8.58
N GLY A 120 8.84 7.93 9.78
CA GLY A 120 9.94 7.55 10.66
C GLY A 120 10.70 6.26 10.27
N ARG A 121 10.31 5.57 9.20
CA ARG A 121 10.95 4.33 8.72
C ARG A 121 11.84 4.54 7.52
N VAL A 122 11.56 5.58 6.74
CA VAL A 122 12.14 5.76 5.41
C VAL A 122 13.51 6.43 5.45
N HIS A 123 14.29 6.20 4.43
CA HIS A 123 15.61 6.79 4.19
C HIS A 123 15.59 7.57 2.87
N LEU A 124 14.71 8.58 2.81
CA LEU A 124 14.53 9.46 1.67
C LEU A 124 14.00 10.83 2.14
N ASP A 125 14.06 11.82 1.27
CA ASP A 125 13.39 13.09 1.46
C ASP A 125 11.88 12.91 1.20
N VAL A 126 11.10 12.88 2.28
CA VAL A 126 9.66 12.63 2.22
C VAL A 126 8.94 13.67 1.36
N ALA A 127 9.31 14.97 1.49
CA ALA A 127 8.67 16.04 0.74
C ALA A 127 8.87 15.86 -0.78
N LYS A 128 10.12 15.61 -1.18
CA LYS A 128 10.44 15.35 -2.60
C LYS A 128 9.75 14.09 -3.14
N ALA A 129 9.68 13.04 -2.33
CA ALA A 129 9.00 11.81 -2.75
C ALA A 129 7.49 12.02 -2.95
N LEU A 130 6.83 12.71 -2.01
CA LEU A 130 5.41 13.08 -2.12
C LEU A 130 5.13 13.88 -3.39
N GLU A 131 5.93 14.94 -3.62
CA GLU A 131 5.80 15.79 -4.79
C GLU A 131 6.03 15.00 -6.09
N ALA A 132 7.10 14.21 -6.19
CA ALA A 132 7.41 13.41 -7.36
C ALA A 132 6.30 12.39 -7.69
N ILE A 133 5.76 11.71 -6.68
CA ILE A 133 4.70 10.71 -6.88
C ILE A 133 3.40 11.39 -7.30
N ALA A 134 3.01 12.48 -6.63
CA ALA A 134 1.78 13.22 -6.95
C ALA A 134 1.82 13.85 -8.35
N HIS A 135 3.00 14.31 -8.79
CA HIS A 135 3.22 14.84 -10.13
C HIS A 135 3.04 13.75 -11.22
N ARG A 136 3.49 12.51 -10.94
CA ARG A 136 3.28 11.37 -11.85
C ARG A 136 1.82 10.95 -11.91
N SER A 137 1.17 10.86 -10.77
CA SER A 137 -0.23 10.50 -10.68
C SER A 137 -0.90 11.08 -9.44
N PRO A 138 -1.89 11.98 -9.60
CA PRO A 138 -2.63 12.56 -8.47
C PRO A 138 -3.42 11.50 -7.67
N ASN A 139 -3.59 10.32 -8.26
CA ASN A 139 -4.33 9.22 -7.65
C ASN A 139 -3.42 8.18 -7.00
N ALA A 140 -2.09 8.36 -7.00
CA ALA A 140 -1.18 7.33 -6.51
C ALA A 140 -1.05 7.30 -4.99
N LEU A 141 -1.01 8.45 -4.33
CA LEU A 141 -0.74 8.54 -2.89
C LEU A 141 -1.94 8.12 -2.05
N VAL A 142 -1.68 7.30 -1.03
CA VAL A 142 -2.61 6.87 0.00
C VAL A 142 -1.97 7.13 1.36
N PHE A 143 -2.48 8.13 2.08
CA PHE A 143 -1.93 8.48 3.38
C PHE A 143 -2.40 7.53 4.49
N GLY A 144 -1.56 7.37 5.52
CA GLY A 144 -1.89 6.65 6.74
C GLY A 144 -0.84 6.85 7.82
N THR A 145 -1.23 6.65 9.07
CA THR A 145 -0.40 6.93 10.24
C THR A 145 0.65 5.87 10.54
N ASP A 146 0.50 4.65 10.04
CA ASP A 146 1.35 3.51 10.39
C ASP A 146 1.34 3.18 11.92
N ILE A 147 0.31 3.59 12.66
CA ILE A 147 0.16 3.25 14.08
C ILE A 147 -0.03 1.72 14.22
N PRO A 148 0.64 1.08 15.18
CA PRO A 148 1.40 1.62 16.32
C PRO A 148 2.88 1.95 16.04
N SER A 149 3.31 2.03 14.80
CA SER A 149 4.68 2.39 14.37
C SER A 149 5.78 1.50 14.95
N THR A 150 5.46 0.23 15.23
CA THR A 150 6.38 -0.74 15.84
C THR A 150 7.70 -0.81 15.05
N ARG A 151 8.83 -0.60 15.73
CA ARG A 151 10.19 -0.60 15.17
C ARG A 151 10.49 0.56 14.20
N ALA A 152 9.66 1.58 14.10
CA ALA A 152 10.02 2.83 13.45
C ALA A 152 11.04 3.60 14.31
N LYS A 153 11.90 4.38 13.70
CA LYS A 153 12.84 5.27 14.43
C LYS A 153 12.09 6.34 15.21
N ARG A 154 10.97 6.82 14.66
CA ARG A 154 9.97 7.64 15.36
C ARG A 154 8.57 7.18 14.99
N PRO A 155 7.58 7.34 15.90
CA PRO A 155 6.17 7.09 15.57
C PRO A 155 5.63 8.17 14.62
N PHE A 156 4.37 8.01 14.25
CA PHE A 156 3.57 9.05 13.60
C PHE A 156 3.46 10.30 14.50
N GLU A 157 3.50 11.45 13.88
CA GLU A 157 3.33 12.76 14.51
C GLU A 157 2.35 13.62 13.70
N ALA A 158 1.66 14.56 14.35
CA ALA A 158 0.74 15.48 13.67
C ALA A 158 1.45 16.28 12.55
N ALA A 159 2.73 16.58 12.75
CA ALA A 159 3.57 17.23 11.76
C ALA A 159 3.68 16.46 10.43
N ASP A 160 3.42 15.14 10.42
CA ASP A 160 3.39 14.34 9.19
C ASP A 160 2.18 14.70 8.32
N VAL A 161 1.03 15.03 8.93
CA VAL A 161 -0.16 15.54 8.23
C VAL A 161 0.12 16.92 7.65
N GLU A 162 0.65 17.83 8.48
CA GLU A 162 1.00 19.19 8.06
C GLU A 162 2.03 19.19 6.91
N LEU A 163 2.97 18.24 6.92
CA LEU A 163 3.93 18.08 5.83
C LEU A 163 3.23 17.72 4.53
N VAL A 164 2.31 16.75 4.56
CA VAL A 164 1.56 16.32 3.38
C VAL A 164 0.72 17.46 2.82
N GLU A 165 -0.02 18.19 3.68
CA GLU A 165 -0.83 19.33 3.27
C GLU A 165 0.01 20.45 2.64
N ARG A 166 1.13 20.77 3.25
CA ARG A 166 2.03 21.81 2.77
C ARG A 166 2.65 21.47 1.42
N VAL A 167 3.06 20.21 1.23
CA VAL A 167 3.74 19.77 0.01
C VAL A 167 2.76 19.59 -1.15
N LEU A 168 1.61 18.98 -0.88
CA LEU A 168 0.66 18.62 -1.93
C LEU A 168 -0.36 19.73 -2.24
N GLY A 169 -0.58 20.65 -1.30
CA GLY A 169 -1.69 21.59 -1.39
C GLY A 169 -3.05 20.91 -1.18
N PRO A 170 -4.14 21.70 -1.09
CA PRO A 170 -5.44 21.22 -0.62
C PRO A 170 -6.02 20.09 -1.47
N ASP A 171 -5.97 20.21 -2.79
CA ASP A 171 -6.64 19.24 -3.70
C ASP A 171 -5.96 17.88 -3.70
N LEU A 172 -4.62 17.83 -3.78
CA LEU A 172 -3.88 16.57 -3.77
C LEU A 172 -3.80 15.96 -2.37
N ALA A 173 -3.77 16.78 -1.32
CA ALA A 173 -3.85 16.33 0.06
C ALA A 173 -5.22 15.67 0.34
N GLN A 174 -6.33 16.29 -0.10
CA GLN A 174 -7.66 15.68 -0.02
C GLN A 174 -7.69 14.30 -0.71
N ARG A 175 -7.11 14.19 -1.90
CA ARG A 175 -7.02 12.89 -2.59
C ARG A 175 -6.22 11.88 -1.78
N ALA A 176 -5.05 12.25 -1.28
CA ALA A 176 -4.19 11.35 -0.53
C ALA A 176 -4.80 10.91 0.80
N PHE A 177 -5.49 11.79 1.50
CA PHE A 177 -6.12 11.50 2.80
C PHE A 177 -7.43 10.74 2.67
N TRP A 178 -8.18 10.94 1.58
CA TRP A 178 -9.57 10.51 1.52
C TRP A 178 -9.93 9.75 0.23
N ASP A 179 -9.87 10.40 -0.92
CA ASP A 179 -10.41 9.83 -2.15
C ASP A 179 -9.68 8.58 -2.59
N ASN A 180 -8.34 8.62 -2.57
CA ASN A 180 -7.50 7.50 -3.00
C ASN A 180 -7.58 6.29 -2.03
N PRO A 181 -7.53 6.47 -0.69
CA PRO A 181 -7.78 5.39 0.25
C PRO A 181 -9.16 4.75 0.06
N LEU A 182 -10.23 5.55 -0.05
CA LEU A 182 -11.58 5.02 -0.28
C LEU A 182 -11.66 4.19 -1.55
N ALA A 183 -11.05 4.67 -2.63
CA ALA A 183 -11.02 3.96 -3.90
C ALA A 183 -10.20 2.67 -3.82
N LEU A 184 -9.01 2.70 -3.22
CA LEU A 184 -8.12 1.54 -3.09
C LEU A 184 -8.77 0.43 -2.26
N TYR A 185 -9.31 0.79 -1.09
CA TYR A 185 -9.91 -0.16 -0.17
C TYR A 185 -11.39 -0.42 -0.46
N ARG A 186 -11.98 0.28 -1.44
CA ARG A 186 -13.39 0.13 -1.86
C ARG A 186 -14.35 0.35 -0.68
N VAL A 187 -14.07 1.34 0.14
CA VAL A 187 -14.95 1.76 1.23
C VAL A 187 -16.00 2.70 0.67
N LYS A 188 -17.25 2.42 0.96
CA LYS A 188 -18.37 3.30 0.68
C LYS A 188 -18.78 3.94 1.99
N ILE A 189 -18.62 5.25 2.07
CA ILE A 189 -19.12 6.01 3.21
C ILE A 189 -20.59 6.31 2.94
N ALA A 190 -21.42 6.00 3.93
CA ALA A 190 -22.86 6.26 3.89
C ALA A 190 -23.16 7.75 4.04
#